data_59bbb1ec3f769ba52461a934c6a9004f
#
_entry.id   59bbb1ec3f769ba52461a934c6a9004f
#
_cell.length_a   1.000
_cell.length_b   1.000
_cell.length_c   1.000
_cell.angle_alpha   90.00
_cell.angle_beta   90.00
_cell.angle_gamma   90.00
#
_symmetry.space_group_name_H-M   'P 1'
#
loop_
_entity.id
_entity.type
_entity.pdbx_description
1 polymer ?
#
loop_
_entity_poly.entity_id
_entity_poly.type
_entity_poly.pdbx_seq_one_letter_code
_entity_poly.pdbx_strand_id
1 'polypeptide(L)'
;WGDRAKKPYGDRPQGDRPARSFGDKPAWGDRAKKPYGDRPQGDRPQKNFGPREDRPYGDRPQGDRPARSFGDKPAWGDKTPKSFGAGPKRGVRGDREYWEKKQQQRGKPRYKTAEEFAPSTDDMRLNRFLAHAGICSRRDADALIADGMVTVNGKIITEMGFKVGPGDDVRYAGERLKSERKVYVLLNKPKGFITTVDDEKARKTVMDLVANACKERIYPVGRLDRGTTGVLLLTNDGAMAKKLTHPSHGAKKIYHVTLDKPLTPGDMVALKEGLVLEDGPVMVDKAEFITPDDFYNLGVELHVGRNRIVRRIFEHMGYEVVKLDRTSFAGLTKKSLERGHYRLLNSKEISFLQML
;
A
#
# COMPACT_ATOMS: atom_id res chain seq x y z
N TRP A 1 61.93 -0.94 -30.40
CA TRP A 1 61.85 -0.44 -31.78
C TRP A 1 60.53 0.31 -31.94
N GLY A 2 60.58 1.68 -32.10
CA GLY A 2 59.47 2.51 -32.52
C GLY A 2 59.08 3.54 -31.47
N ASP A 3 59.86 4.62 -31.39
CA ASP A 3 59.51 5.88 -30.74
C ASP A 3 58.24 6.47 -31.34
N ARG A 4 57.24 6.77 -30.49
CA ARG A 4 56.15 7.70 -30.85
C ARG A 4 56.18 8.89 -29.93
N ALA A 5 56.57 10.03 -30.53
CA ALA A 5 56.66 11.34 -29.94
C ALA A 5 55.32 11.78 -29.37
N LYS A 6 55.34 12.34 -28.14
CA LYS A 6 54.25 13.04 -27.49
C LYS A 6 54.07 14.43 -28.12
N LYS A 7 52.85 14.75 -28.59
CA LYS A 7 52.45 16.08 -29.04
C LYS A 7 52.20 16.98 -27.83
N PRO A 8 52.63 18.27 -27.85
CA PRO A 8 52.40 19.21 -26.76
C PRO A 8 50.95 19.74 -26.76
N TYR A 9 50.41 19.94 -25.56
CA TYR A 9 49.15 20.57 -25.30
C TYR A 9 49.20 22.05 -25.70
N GLY A 10 48.33 22.50 -26.60
CA GLY A 10 48.18 23.89 -26.98
C GLY A 10 47.34 24.65 -25.96
N ASP A 11 47.81 25.85 -25.61
CA ASP A 11 47.15 26.84 -24.78
C ASP A 11 45.82 27.29 -25.39
N ARG A 12 44.74 27.29 -24.58
CA ARG A 12 43.49 27.96 -24.91
C ARG A 12 43.50 29.38 -24.31
N PRO A 13 43.16 30.43 -25.08
CA PRO A 13 43.07 31.77 -24.53
C PRO A 13 41.89 31.93 -23.57
N GLN A 14 42.17 32.59 -22.45
CA GLN A 14 41.17 33.06 -21.49
C GLN A 14 40.33 34.17 -22.12
N GLY A 15 39.05 33.91 -22.35
CA GLY A 15 38.08 34.90 -22.72
C GLY A 15 37.48 35.56 -21.48
N ASP A 16 37.56 36.90 -21.42
CA ASP A 16 37.03 37.78 -20.39
C ASP A 16 35.53 37.57 -20.22
N ARG A 17 35.09 37.26 -19.01
CA ARG A 17 33.68 37.33 -18.60
C ARG A 17 33.41 38.66 -17.92
N PRO A 18 32.43 39.47 -18.37
CA PRO A 18 32.08 40.69 -17.69
C PRO A 18 31.42 40.39 -16.33
N ALA A 19 31.82 41.15 -15.31
CA ALA A 19 31.29 41.10 -13.96
C ALA A 19 29.80 41.47 -13.95
N ARG A 20 28.97 40.60 -13.35
CA ARG A 20 27.56 40.92 -13.07
C ARG A 20 27.50 41.76 -11.79
N SER A 21 27.04 43.00 -11.92
CA SER A 21 26.71 43.88 -10.80
C SER A 21 25.52 43.34 -10.04
N PHE A 22 25.63 43.28 -8.70
CA PHE A 22 24.52 43.04 -7.79
C PHE A 22 23.63 44.31 -7.78
N GLY A 23 22.47 44.23 -8.44
CA GLY A 23 21.41 45.23 -8.37
C GLY A 23 20.53 44.95 -7.14
N ASP A 24 20.21 46.04 -6.44
CA ASP A 24 19.45 46.13 -5.21
C ASP A 24 18.07 45.46 -5.30
N LYS A 25 17.68 44.77 -4.23
CA LYS A 25 16.32 44.24 -4.02
C LYS A 25 15.37 45.40 -3.70
N PRO A 26 14.23 45.56 -4.40
CA PRO A 26 13.24 46.55 -3.99
C PRO A 26 12.48 46.06 -2.72
N ALA A 27 12.28 47.03 -1.81
CA ALA A 27 11.53 46.88 -0.58
C ALA A 27 10.05 46.52 -0.86
N TRP A 28 9.47 45.73 0.01
CA TRP A 28 8.05 45.37 0.00
C TRP A 28 7.20 46.62 0.34
N GLY A 29 6.61 47.23 -0.69
CA GLY A 29 5.63 48.28 -0.56
C GLY A 29 4.21 47.71 -0.43
N ASP A 30 3.43 48.33 0.45
CA ASP A 30 2.02 48.08 0.75
C ASP A 30 1.17 47.96 -0.50
N ARG A 31 0.50 46.80 -0.70
CA ARG A 31 -0.57 46.69 -1.69
C ARG A 31 -1.91 47.03 -1.02
N ALA A 32 -2.41 48.22 -1.37
CA ALA A 32 -3.74 48.68 -1.04
C ALA A 32 -4.81 47.64 -1.48
N LYS A 33 -5.77 47.37 -0.58
CA LYS A 33 -6.95 46.57 -0.82
C LYS A 33 -7.86 47.26 -1.84
N LYS A 34 -8.16 46.61 -2.97
CA LYS A 34 -9.20 47.07 -3.91
C LYS A 34 -10.58 46.78 -3.31
N PRO A 35 -11.55 47.71 -3.45
CA PRO A 35 -12.91 47.49 -2.99
C PRO A 35 -13.65 46.45 -3.87
N TYR A 36 -14.50 45.63 -3.23
CA TYR A 36 -15.42 44.69 -3.86
C TYR A 36 -16.42 45.48 -4.72
N GLY A 37 -16.40 45.29 -6.04
CA GLY A 37 -17.41 45.76 -6.96
C GLY A 37 -18.59 44.79 -7.00
N ASP A 38 -19.79 45.33 -6.95
CA ASP A 38 -21.09 44.67 -7.04
C ASP A 38 -21.22 43.84 -8.32
N ARG A 39 -21.60 42.55 -8.17
CA ARG A 39 -22.06 41.73 -9.29
C ARG A 39 -23.58 41.86 -9.40
N PRO A 40 -24.15 42.12 -10.58
CA PRO A 40 -25.59 42.14 -10.75
C PRO A 40 -26.19 40.73 -10.54
N GLN A 41 -27.28 40.67 -9.76
CA GLN A 41 -28.10 39.49 -9.58
C GLN A 41 -28.84 39.19 -10.89
N GLY A 42 -28.51 38.09 -11.55
CA GLY A 42 -29.30 37.50 -12.62
C GLY A 42 -30.43 36.64 -12.05
N ASP A 43 -31.64 36.92 -12.51
CA ASP A 43 -32.88 36.24 -12.13
C ASP A 43 -32.82 34.72 -12.33
N ARG A 44 -33.03 33.95 -11.24
CA ARG A 44 -33.33 32.53 -11.32
C ARG A 44 -34.85 32.37 -11.21
N PRO A 45 -35.51 31.65 -12.12
CA PRO A 45 -36.94 31.39 -11.98
C PRO A 45 -37.21 30.49 -10.78
N GLN A 46 -38.04 30.97 -9.87
CA GLN A 46 -38.58 30.21 -8.73
C GLN A 46 -39.50 29.11 -9.25
N LYS A 47 -39.24 27.86 -8.94
CA LYS A 47 -40.18 26.76 -9.08
C LYS A 47 -41.15 26.80 -7.89
N ASN A 48 -42.38 27.26 -8.15
CA ASN A 48 -43.50 27.17 -7.22
C ASN A 48 -43.87 25.69 -6.99
N PHE A 49 -43.71 25.23 -5.74
CA PHE A 49 -44.33 24.00 -5.26
C PHE A 49 -45.72 24.41 -4.69
N GLY A 50 -46.77 24.13 -5.45
CA GLY A 50 -48.16 24.21 -4.97
C GLY A 50 -48.45 23.10 -3.95
N PRO A 51 -49.45 23.29 -3.04
CA PRO A 51 -49.79 22.32 -2.02
C PRO A 51 -50.36 21.03 -2.62
N ARG A 52 -49.92 19.87 -2.07
CA ARG A 52 -50.45 18.55 -2.41
C ARG A 52 -51.83 18.42 -1.79
N GLU A 53 -52.88 18.33 -2.64
CA GLU A 53 -54.20 17.88 -2.26
C GLU A 53 -54.19 16.38 -1.96
N ASP A 54 -54.82 16.02 -0.84
CA ASP A 54 -55.07 14.65 -0.41
C ASP A 54 -56.02 13.95 -1.38
N ARG A 55 -55.59 12.83 -1.98
CA ARG A 55 -56.47 11.95 -2.75
C ARG A 55 -56.92 10.79 -1.86
N PRO A 56 -58.24 10.49 -1.80
CA PRO A 56 -58.76 9.39 -1.00
C PRO A 56 -58.39 8.03 -1.57
N TYR A 57 -58.20 7.07 -0.68
CA TYR A 57 -58.00 5.65 -0.95
C TYR A 57 -59.23 5.11 -1.71
N GLY A 58 -59.01 4.71 -2.96
CA GLY A 58 -59.99 3.99 -3.74
C GLY A 58 -59.73 2.49 -3.69
N ASP A 59 -60.77 1.74 -3.32
CA ASP A 59 -60.83 0.28 -3.27
C ASP A 59 -60.49 -0.37 -4.61
N ARG A 60 -59.58 -1.35 -4.58
CA ARG A 60 -59.32 -2.23 -5.72
C ARG A 60 -60.22 -3.47 -5.60
N PRO A 61 -61.02 -3.80 -6.62
CA PRO A 61 -61.80 -5.02 -6.62
C PRO A 61 -60.86 -6.26 -6.70
N GLN A 62 -61.17 -7.28 -5.87
CA GLN A 62 -60.62 -8.62 -5.93
C GLN A 62 -61.07 -9.30 -7.23
N GLY A 63 -60.14 -9.52 -8.15
CA GLY A 63 -60.36 -10.37 -9.32
C GLY A 63 -59.99 -11.79 -9.01
N ASP A 64 -60.90 -12.73 -9.21
CA ASP A 64 -60.81 -14.16 -9.03
C ASP A 64 -59.66 -14.77 -9.85
N ARG A 65 -58.74 -15.49 -9.16
CA ARG A 65 -57.78 -16.34 -9.83
C ARG A 65 -58.32 -17.77 -9.88
N PRO A 66 -58.46 -18.40 -11.07
CA PRO A 66 -58.86 -19.79 -11.15
C PRO A 66 -57.75 -20.70 -10.60
N ALA A 67 -58.17 -21.71 -9.81
CA ALA A 67 -57.32 -22.76 -9.27
C ALA A 67 -56.68 -23.59 -10.40
N ARG A 68 -55.34 -23.71 -10.43
CA ARG A 68 -54.65 -24.66 -11.31
C ARG A 68 -54.63 -26.01 -10.65
N SER A 69 -55.28 -26.98 -11.30
CA SER A 69 -55.29 -28.42 -10.94
C SER A 69 -53.86 -29.00 -11.12
N PHE A 70 -53.45 -29.81 -10.17
CA PHE A 70 -52.26 -30.66 -10.28
C PHE A 70 -52.50 -31.75 -11.33
N GLY A 71 -51.90 -31.60 -12.51
CA GLY A 71 -51.85 -32.63 -13.54
C GLY A 71 -50.53 -33.40 -13.45
N ASP A 72 -50.62 -34.69 -13.69
CA ASP A 72 -49.61 -35.73 -13.56
C ASP A 72 -48.28 -35.41 -14.25
N LYS A 73 -47.17 -35.80 -13.59
CA LYS A 73 -45.81 -35.77 -14.14
C LYS A 73 -45.62 -36.89 -15.17
N PRO A 74 -45.23 -36.59 -16.43
CA PRO A 74 -44.74 -37.64 -17.31
C PRO A 74 -43.36 -38.14 -16.92
N ALA A 75 -43.16 -39.46 -17.05
CA ALA A 75 -41.93 -40.22 -16.75
C ALA A 75 -40.74 -39.66 -17.58
N TRP A 76 -39.60 -39.55 -16.94
CA TRP A 76 -38.34 -39.20 -17.55
C TRP A 76 -37.81 -40.32 -18.44
N GLY A 77 -37.92 -40.15 -19.75
CA GLY A 77 -37.23 -40.98 -20.70
C GLY A 77 -35.76 -40.64 -20.76
N ASP A 78 -34.91 -41.67 -20.75
CA ASP A 78 -33.46 -41.59 -20.96
C ASP A 78 -33.11 -40.81 -22.24
N LYS A 79 -32.53 -39.62 -22.07
CA LYS A 79 -31.80 -38.92 -23.13
C LYS A 79 -30.36 -38.84 -22.75
N THR A 80 -29.53 -39.70 -23.36
CA THR A 80 -28.06 -39.59 -23.38
C THR A 80 -27.63 -38.15 -23.71
N PRO A 81 -26.73 -37.56 -22.92
CA PRO A 81 -26.22 -36.21 -23.23
C PRO A 81 -25.30 -36.25 -24.45
N LYS A 82 -25.63 -35.44 -25.46
CA LYS A 82 -24.74 -35.19 -26.62
C LYS A 82 -23.46 -34.58 -26.10
N SER A 83 -22.32 -35.19 -26.45
CA SER A 83 -20.99 -34.70 -26.17
C SER A 83 -20.79 -33.33 -26.82
N PHE A 84 -20.68 -32.29 -26.01
CA PHE A 84 -20.11 -31.02 -26.45
C PHE A 84 -18.60 -31.20 -26.58
N GLY A 85 -18.07 -30.89 -27.76
CA GLY A 85 -16.67 -31.01 -28.10
C GLY A 85 -15.78 -30.32 -27.07
N ALA A 86 -14.74 -31.06 -26.67
CA ALA A 86 -13.74 -30.60 -25.72
C ALA A 86 -12.98 -29.41 -26.30
N GLY A 87 -13.22 -28.23 -25.74
CA GLY A 87 -12.29 -27.11 -25.81
C GLY A 87 -10.96 -27.47 -25.13
N PRO A 88 -9.84 -26.80 -25.44
CA PRO A 88 -8.52 -27.17 -24.93
C PRO A 88 -8.53 -27.15 -23.40
N LYS A 89 -8.29 -28.29 -22.77
CA LYS A 89 -8.14 -28.47 -21.32
C LYS A 89 -6.88 -27.71 -20.89
N ARG A 90 -7.04 -26.49 -20.39
CA ARG A 90 -6.00 -25.80 -19.62
C ARG A 90 -5.79 -26.56 -18.30
N GLY A 91 -4.55 -26.97 -18.06
CA GLY A 91 -4.16 -27.88 -17.00
C GLY A 91 -4.42 -27.34 -15.59
N VAL A 92 -5.45 -27.87 -14.96
CA VAL A 92 -5.83 -27.55 -13.55
C VAL A 92 -5.52 -28.73 -12.61
N ARG A 93 -5.11 -29.89 -13.12
CA ARG A 93 -4.91 -31.10 -12.27
C ARG A 93 -3.60 -31.12 -11.47
N GLY A 94 -2.56 -30.38 -11.87
CA GLY A 94 -1.29 -30.36 -11.14
C GLY A 94 -1.30 -29.54 -9.86
N ASP A 95 -2.20 -28.57 -9.76
CA ASP A 95 -2.19 -27.59 -8.68
C ASP A 95 -2.74 -28.16 -7.35
N ARG A 96 -3.70 -29.07 -7.42
CA ARG A 96 -4.35 -29.66 -6.23
C ARG A 96 -3.41 -30.57 -5.43
N GLU A 97 -2.68 -31.47 -6.08
CA GLU A 97 -1.69 -32.34 -5.43
C GLU A 97 -0.53 -31.54 -4.79
N TYR A 98 -0.11 -30.46 -5.47
CA TYR A 98 0.90 -29.56 -4.93
C TYR A 98 0.44 -28.90 -3.62
N TRP A 99 -0.80 -28.41 -3.57
CA TRP A 99 -1.37 -27.79 -2.38
C TRP A 99 -1.62 -28.77 -1.25
N GLU A 100 -2.07 -29.98 -1.54
CA GLU A 100 -2.26 -31.05 -0.55
C GLU A 100 -0.93 -31.46 0.09
N LYS A 101 0.13 -31.65 -0.69
CA LYS A 101 1.48 -31.93 -0.18
C LYS A 101 2.03 -30.78 0.68
N LYS A 102 1.76 -29.53 0.30
CA LYS A 102 2.23 -28.35 1.04
C LYS A 102 1.45 -28.12 2.34
N GLN A 103 0.17 -28.49 2.40
CA GLN A 103 -0.62 -28.46 3.64
C GLN A 103 -0.13 -29.51 4.63
N GLN A 104 0.23 -30.70 4.17
CA GLN A 104 0.82 -31.76 5.02
C GLN A 104 2.20 -31.39 5.58
N GLN A 105 2.98 -30.56 4.85
CA GLN A 105 4.28 -30.07 5.30
C GLN A 105 4.20 -28.82 6.21
N ARG A 106 3.02 -28.19 6.34
CA ARG A 106 2.80 -27.15 7.34
C ARG A 106 2.72 -27.81 8.71
N GLY A 107 3.88 -27.94 9.37
CA GLY A 107 3.91 -28.29 10.79
C GLY A 107 2.94 -27.40 11.57
N LYS A 108 2.32 -27.96 12.61
CA LYS A 108 1.42 -27.22 13.52
C LYS A 108 2.03 -25.86 13.87
N PRO A 109 1.25 -24.76 13.89
CA PRO A 109 1.77 -23.47 14.28
C PRO A 109 2.46 -23.61 15.64
N ARG A 110 3.77 -23.33 15.65
CA ARG A 110 4.57 -23.38 16.87
C ARG A 110 4.19 -22.14 17.67
N TYR A 111 3.32 -22.31 18.66
CA TYR A 111 3.04 -21.26 19.61
C TYR A 111 4.35 -20.98 20.37
N LYS A 112 4.80 -19.74 20.33
CA LYS A 112 5.97 -19.29 21.11
C LYS A 112 5.64 -19.40 22.59
N THR A 113 6.52 -20.01 23.35
CA THR A 113 6.40 -20.09 24.81
C THR A 113 6.62 -18.72 25.44
N ALA A 114 6.15 -18.53 26.68
CA ALA A 114 6.31 -17.27 27.42
C ALA A 114 7.78 -16.81 27.55
N GLU A 115 8.73 -17.74 27.52
CA GLU A 115 10.18 -17.49 27.54
C GLU A 115 10.68 -16.82 26.25
N GLU A 116 10.01 -17.02 25.10
CA GLU A 116 10.33 -16.32 23.84
C GLU A 116 9.82 -14.86 23.85
N PHE A 117 9.03 -14.45 24.84
CA PHE A 117 8.59 -13.08 25.08
C PHE A 117 9.36 -12.38 26.23
N ALA A 118 10.34 -13.05 26.86
CA ALA A 118 11.22 -12.37 27.77
C ALA A 118 11.76 -11.10 27.08
N PRO A 119 11.81 -9.93 27.75
CA PRO A 119 12.44 -8.75 27.19
C PRO A 119 13.88 -9.15 26.93
N SER A 120 14.20 -9.38 25.64
CA SER A 120 15.55 -9.54 25.24
C SER A 120 16.32 -8.34 25.75
N THR A 121 17.42 -8.54 26.45
CA THR A 121 18.44 -7.53 26.66
C THR A 121 19.01 -7.25 25.26
N ASP A 122 18.21 -6.53 24.46
CA ASP A 122 18.46 -6.42 23.04
C ASP A 122 19.57 -5.43 22.79
N ASP A 123 20.77 -5.95 22.73
CA ASP A 123 21.85 -5.31 21.99
C ASP A 123 21.34 -4.99 20.60
N MET A 124 21.11 -3.74 20.32
CA MET A 124 20.68 -3.26 19.03
C MET A 124 21.89 -2.94 18.16
N ARG A 125 21.88 -3.33 16.88
CA ARG A 125 22.94 -2.89 15.96
C ARG A 125 22.98 -1.37 15.90
N LEU A 126 24.19 -0.80 15.93
CA LEU A 126 24.44 0.65 15.97
C LEU A 126 23.75 1.39 14.80
N ASN A 127 23.82 0.85 13.57
CA ASN A 127 23.13 1.42 12.41
C ASN A 127 21.58 1.46 12.59
N ARG A 128 21.02 0.48 13.31
CA ARG A 128 19.60 0.49 13.64
C ARG A 128 19.27 1.52 14.71
N PHE A 129 20.17 1.71 15.67
CA PHE A 129 20.01 2.74 16.72
C PHE A 129 20.01 4.15 16.11
N LEU A 130 20.96 4.47 15.23
CA LEU A 130 21.03 5.75 14.50
C LEU A 130 19.73 6.02 13.71
N ALA A 131 19.23 4.99 13.02
CA ALA A 131 17.96 5.13 12.29
C ALA A 131 16.75 5.31 13.22
N HIS A 132 16.74 4.73 14.42
CA HIS A 132 15.71 4.93 15.45
C HIS A 132 15.82 6.29 16.14
N ALA A 133 17.01 6.89 16.16
CA ALA A 133 17.24 8.24 16.64
C ALA A 133 16.90 9.32 15.57
N GLY A 134 16.37 8.90 14.41
CA GLY A 134 15.92 9.81 13.35
C GLY A 134 17.03 10.43 12.49
N ILE A 135 18.31 10.08 12.71
CA ILE A 135 19.44 10.70 12.04
C ILE A 135 19.42 10.45 10.52
N CYS A 136 19.29 9.17 10.11
CA CYS A 136 19.37 8.78 8.70
C CYS A 136 18.71 7.41 8.45
N SER A 137 18.81 6.88 7.22
CA SER A 137 18.45 5.49 6.96
C SER A 137 19.51 4.53 7.53
N ARG A 138 19.17 3.25 7.68
CA ARG A 138 20.16 2.25 8.15
C ARG A 138 21.36 2.09 7.23
N ARG A 139 21.19 2.32 5.91
CA ARG A 139 22.28 2.27 4.92
C ARG A 139 23.19 3.47 5.05
N ASP A 140 22.62 4.65 5.17
CA ASP A 140 23.39 5.89 5.37
C ASP A 140 24.12 5.84 6.73
N ALA A 141 23.50 5.23 7.76
CA ALA A 141 24.12 5.02 9.05
C ALA A 141 25.39 4.17 8.96
N ASP A 142 25.41 3.17 8.07
CA ASP A 142 26.61 2.35 7.84
C ASP A 142 27.77 3.23 7.30
N ALA A 143 27.49 4.19 6.41
CA ALA A 143 28.48 5.15 5.94
C ALA A 143 28.98 6.08 7.08
N LEU A 144 28.04 6.65 7.86
CA LEU A 144 28.41 7.52 9.00
C LEU A 144 29.25 6.80 10.06
N ILE A 145 29.03 5.50 10.28
CA ILE A 145 29.85 4.67 11.18
C ILE A 145 31.24 4.47 10.58
N ALA A 146 31.34 4.11 9.30
CA ALA A 146 32.62 3.92 8.62
C ALA A 146 33.47 5.19 8.61
N ASP A 147 32.84 6.36 8.47
CA ASP A 147 33.49 7.69 8.49
C ASP A 147 33.90 8.13 9.92
N GLY A 148 33.65 7.30 10.95
CA GLY A 148 34.05 7.59 12.33
C GLY A 148 33.25 8.72 13.00
N MET A 149 32.09 9.09 12.48
CA MET A 149 31.24 10.19 12.99
C MET A 149 30.47 9.79 14.25
N VAL A 150 30.54 8.53 14.66
CA VAL A 150 29.73 7.96 15.75
C VAL A 150 30.66 7.48 16.88
N THR A 151 30.32 7.86 18.11
CA THR A 151 30.98 7.38 19.31
C THR A 151 30.02 6.60 20.21
N VAL A 152 30.53 5.56 20.85
CA VAL A 152 29.82 4.80 21.88
C VAL A 152 30.69 4.77 23.12
N ASN A 153 30.15 5.24 24.23
CA ASN A 153 30.86 5.36 25.53
C ASN A 153 32.22 6.10 25.39
N GLY A 154 32.24 7.15 24.57
CA GLY A 154 33.42 7.96 24.30
C GLY A 154 34.43 7.37 23.31
N LYS A 155 34.22 6.16 22.77
CA LYS A 155 35.08 5.53 21.76
C LYS A 155 34.48 5.69 20.37
N ILE A 156 35.30 6.06 19.38
CA ILE A 156 34.89 6.11 17.97
C ILE A 156 34.71 4.65 17.50
N ILE A 157 33.55 4.40 16.87
CA ILE A 157 33.22 3.08 16.31
C ILE A 157 33.19 3.19 14.79
N THR A 158 33.96 2.38 14.11
CA THR A 158 34.00 2.24 12.64
C THR A 158 33.60 0.84 12.18
N GLU A 159 33.43 -0.08 13.13
CA GLU A 159 33.13 -1.49 12.86
C GLU A 159 31.67 -1.67 12.47
N MET A 160 31.46 -2.34 11.33
CA MET A 160 30.12 -2.71 10.86
C MET A 160 29.51 -3.81 11.72
N GLY A 161 28.22 -3.64 12.06
CA GLY A 161 27.50 -4.63 12.86
C GLY A 161 27.69 -4.49 14.36
N PHE A 162 28.45 -3.49 14.82
CA PHE A 162 28.60 -3.17 16.24
C PHE A 162 27.23 -3.08 16.93
N LYS A 163 27.14 -3.60 18.14
CA LYS A 163 25.89 -3.62 18.92
C LYS A 163 26.00 -2.69 20.09
N VAL A 164 24.90 -2.02 20.41
CA VAL A 164 24.74 -1.11 21.56
C VAL A 164 23.63 -1.61 22.46
N GLY A 165 23.88 -1.54 23.76
CA GLY A 165 22.93 -1.90 24.80
C GLY A 165 22.09 -0.70 25.27
N PRO A 166 21.06 -0.92 26.11
CA PRO A 166 20.18 0.13 26.60
C PRO A 166 20.86 1.22 27.43
N GLY A 167 22.03 0.92 28.01
CA GLY A 167 22.80 1.84 28.86
C GLY A 167 23.90 2.62 28.17
N ASP A 168 24.18 2.29 26.90
CA ASP A 168 25.31 2.90 26.18
C ASP A 168 25.03 4.38 25.84
N ASP A 169 26.06 5.21 25.98
CA ASP A 169 26.06 6.61 25.57
C ASP A 169 26.48 6.70 24.10
N VAL A 170 25.50 6.74 23.22
CA VAL A 170 25.73 6.86 21.76
C VAL A 170 25.65 8.33 21.36
N ARG A 171 26.69 8.81 20.65
CA ARG A 171 26.73 10.18 20.15
C ARG A 171 27.03 10.21 18.64
N TYR A 172 26.44 11.19 17.98
CA TYR A 172 26.71 11.53 16.60
C TYR A 172 27.15 13.00 16.55
N ALA A 173 28.30 13.27 15.92
CA ALA A 173 28.92 14.59 15.89
C ALA A 173 29.02 15.27 17.28
N GLY A 174 29.27 14.49 18.34
CA GLY A 174 29.35 14.95 19.72
C GLY A 174 28.03 15.07 20.48
N GLU A 175 26.89 15.06 19.80
CA GLU A 175 25.56 15.14 20.41
C GLU A 175 25.05 13.77 20.86
N ARG A 176 24.54 13.70 22.10
CA ARG A 176 23.95 12.45 22.62
C ARG A 176 22.63 12.13 21.94
N LEU A 177 22.52 10.94 21.40
CA LEU A 177 21.34 10.46 20.72
C LEU A 177 20.33 9.85 21.71
N LYS A 178 19.05 10.09 21.42
CA LYS A 178 17.91 9.46 22.11
C LYS A 178 17.01 8.83 21.05
N SER A 179 16.40 7.70 21.39
CA SER A 179 15.37 7.11 20.53
C SER A 179 14.18 8.06 20.42
N GLU A 180 13.72 8.28 19.20
CA GLU A 180 12.50 9.07 18.95
C GLU A 180 11.25 8.34 19.46
N ARG A 181 10.20 9.12 19.74
CA ARG A 181 8.88 8.53 20.01
C ARG A 181 8.37 7.83 18.75
N LYS A 182 7.65 6.73 18.94
CA LYS A 182 7.04 5.99 17.83
C LYS A 182 5.82 6.72 17.29
N VAL A 183 5.79 6.94 15.99
CA VAL A 183 4.70 7.62 15.28
C VAL A 183 4.13 6.68 14.22
N TYR A 184 2.80 6.70 14.07
CA TYR A 184 2.07 5.89 13.09
C TYR A 184 1.07 6.76 12.34
N VAL A 185 1.25 6.87 11.04
CA VAL A 185 0.42 7.69 10.14
C VAL A 185 -0.28 6.79 9.14
N LEU A 186 -1.59 6.86 9.08
CA LEU A 186 -2.41 6.17 8.09
C LEU A 186 -2.75 7.13 6.96
N LEU A 187 -2.34 6.80 5.75
CA LEU A 187 -2.60 7.56 4.53
C LEU A 187 -3.59 6.82 3.64
N ASN A 188 -4.57 7.51 3.08
CA ASN A 188 -5.35 7.02 1.95
C ASN A 188 -4.67 7.47 0.65
N LYS A 189 -3.71 6.67 0.17
CA LYS A 189 -2.85 6.98 -0.97
C LYS A 189 -3.65 7.20 -2.26
N PRO A 190 -3.50 8.33 -2.96
CA PRO A 190 -4.08 8.57 -4.27
C PRO A 190 -3.29 7.89 -5.40
N LYS A 191 -3.87 7.83 -6.60
CA LYS A 191 -3.19 7.42 -7.83
C LYS A 191 -2.12 8.47 -8.22
N GLY A 192 -1.02 8.02 -8.82
CA GLY A 192 0.02 8.91 -9.34
C GLY A 192 1.23 9.09 -8.43
N PHE A 193 1.12 8.82 -7.13
CA PHE A 193 2.21 8.89 -6.15
C PHE A 193 2.93 7.56 -6.03
N ILE A 194 4.26 7.60 -5.93
CA ILE A 194 5.09 6.41 -5.70
C ILE A 194 5.34 6.21 -4.21
N THR A 195 5.49 4.96 -3.79
CA THR A 195 5.73 4.59 -2.38
C THR A 195 7.22 4.44 -2.15
N THR A 196 7.90 5.55 -1.96
CA THR A 196 9.32 5.63 -1.61
C THR A 196 9.55 6.82 -0.69
N VAL A 197 10.66 6.80 0.06
CA VAL A 197 11.13 7.92 0.88
C VAL A 197 11.87 8.94 0.02
N ASP A 198 12.63 8.43 -0.95
CA ASP A 198 13.44 9.22 -1.85
C ASP A 198 13.27 8.74 -3.30
N ASP A 199 13.42 9.63 -4.28
CA ASP A 199 13.27 9.32 -5.69
C ASP A 199 14.22 10.17 -6.56
N GLU A 200 15.21 9.54 -7.15
CA GLU A 200 16.19 10.16 -8.04
C GLU A 200 15.57 10.91 -9.24
N LYS A 201 14.35 10.50 -9.64
CA LYS A 201 13.64 11.10 -10.80
C LYS A 201 12.67 12.22 -10.39
N ALA A 202 12.71 12.68 -9.13
CA ALA A 202 11.87 13.75 -8.59
C ALA A 202 10.36 13.60 -8.89
N ARG A 203 9.86 12.37 -8.92
CA ARG A 203 8.42 12.09 -9.07
C ARG A 203 7.69 12.33 -7.75
N LYS A 204 6.39 12.58 -7.82
CA LYS A 204 5.55 12.74 -6.62
C LYS A 204 5.57 11.47 -5.78
N THR A 205 6.00 11.61 -4.52
CA THR A 205 6.10 10.51 -3.55
C THR A 205 5.00 10.58 -2.50
N VAL A 206 4.79 9.50 -1.77
CA VAL A 206 3.87 9.50 -0.62
C VAL A 206 4.35 10.39 0.51
N MET A 207 5.66 10.72 0.55
CA MET A 207 6.23 11.62 1.56
C MET A 207 5.74 13.05 1.40
N ASP A 208 5.50 13.50 0.16
CA ASP A 208 4.95 14.84 -0.14
C ASP A 208 3.56 15.02 0.51
N LEU A 209 2.78 13.93 0.60
CA LEU A 209 1.42 13.95 1.18
C LEU A 209 1.43 13.99 2.71
N VAL A 210 2.49 13.52 3.35
CA VAL A 210 2.58 13.40 4.81
C VAL A 210 3.67 14.31 5.42
N ALA A 211 4.22 15.24 4.64
CA ALA A 211 5.31 16.12 5.07
C ALA A 211 5.02 16.86 6.38
N ASN A 212 3.76 17.24 6.62
CA ASN A 212 3.32 17.97 7.81
C ASN A 212 2.69 17.06 8.89
N ALA A 213 2.82 15.73 8.79
CA ALA A 213 2.17 14.81 9.72
C ALA A 213 2.85 14.77 11.10
N CYS A 214 4.18 14.83 11.11
CA CYS A 214 5.01 14.78 12.33
C CYS A 214 6.42 15.30 12.03
N LYS A 215 7.22 15.50 13.08
CA LYS A 215 8.62 15.91 12.97
C LYS A 215 9.56 14.71 12.80
N GLU A 216 9.14 13.56 13.28
CA GLU A 216 9.91 12.33 13.26
C GLU A 216 10.06 11.79 11.83
N ARG A 217 11.18 11.13 11.57
CA ARG A 217 11.48 10.54 10.27
C ARG A 217 10.69 9.26 10.03
N ILE A 218 9.50 9.38 9.45
CA ILE A 218 8.64 8.24 9.09
C ILE A 218 8.93 7.71 7.68
N TYR A 219 8.56 6.45 7.44
CA TYR A 219 8.68 5.78 6.14
C TYR A 219 7.52 4.80 5.92
N PRO A 220 7.18 4.46 4.67
CA PRO A 220 6.06 3.60 4.35
C PRO A 220 6.31 2.14 4.78
N VAL A 221 5.26 1.50 5.33
CA VAL A 221 5.22 0.08 5.68
C VAL A 221 4.74 -0.72 4.48
N GLY A 222 5.68 -1.30 3.77
CA GLY A 222 5.42 -1.92 2.48
C GLY A 222 5.20 -0.90 1.36
N ARG A 223 4.69 -1.38 0.23
CA ARG A 223 4.51 -0.55 -0.96
C ARG A 223 3.13 -0.73 -1.58
N LEU A 224 2.67 0.31 -2.25
CA LEU A 224 1.60 0.29 -3.24
C LEU A 224 2.16 0.84 -4.55
N ASP A 225 1.76 0.26 -5.67
CA ASP A 225 2.16 0.73 -6.98
C ASP A 225 1.67 2.16 -7.25
N ARG A 226 2.27 2.86 -8.21
CA ARG A 226 1.88 4.22 -8.61
C ARG A 226 0.40 4.33 -8.97
N GLY A 227 -0.14 3.31 -9.67
CA GLY A 227 -1.54 3.24 -10.09
C GLY A 227 -2.49 2.67 -9.04
N THR A 228 -1.98 2.07 -7.95
CA THR A 228 -2.77 1.49 -6.86
C THR A 228 -3.05 2.54 -5.81
N THR A 229 -4.27 2.51 -5.28
CA THR A 229 -4.78 3.46 -4.29
C THR A 229 -5.05 2.79 -2.95
N GLY A 230 -5.37 3.57 -1.91
CA GLY A 230 -5.91 3.07 -0.64
C GLY A 230 -4.96 3.12 0.54
N VAL A 231 -5.24 2.31 1.53
CA VAL A 231 -4.59 2.32 2.85
C VAL A 231 -3.09 2.08 2.75
N LEU A 232 -2.30 3.02 3.27
CA LEU A 232 -0.85 2.90 3.44
C LEU A 232 -0.49 3.38 4.85
N LEU A 233 0.23 2.55 5.60
CA LEU A 233 0.78 2.91 6.90
C LEU A 233 2.20 3.44 6.73
N LEU A 234 2.52 4.53 7.43
CA LEU A 234 3.88 5.06 7.57
C LEU A 234 4.24 5.11 9.05
N THR A 235 5.49 4.82 9.40
CA THR A 235 5.97 4.83 10.79
C THR A 235 7.49 4.96 10.85
N ASN A 236 8.02 5.34 12.01
CA ASN A 236 9.44 5.22 12.36
C ASN A 236 9.73 3.94 13.19
N ASP A 237 8.70 3.14 13.54
CA ASP A 237 8.89 1.87 14.24
C ASP A 237 9.28 0.74 13.26
N GLY A 238 10.57 0.50 13.13
CA GLY A 238 11.11 -0.55 12.26
C GLY A 238 10.78 -1.98 12.70
N ALA A 239 10.48 -2.21 13.98
CA ALA A 239 10.04 -3.51 14.46
C ALA A 239 8.62 -3.82 13.98
N MET A 240 7.72 -2.85 14.14
CA MET A 240 6.35 -2.92 13.64
C MET A 240 6.31 -3.02 12.11
N ALA A 241 7.10 -2.21 11.40
CA ALA A 241 7.20 -2.27 9.95
C ALA A 241 7.63 -3.66 9.47
N LYS A 242 8.66 -4.27 10.09
CA LYS A 242 9.10 -5.65 9.81
C LYS A 242 7.98 -6.65 10.08
N LYS A 243 7.32 -6.57 11.22
CA LYS A 243 6.21 -7.45 11.61
C LYS A 243 5.09 -7.44 10.58
N LEU A 244 4.67 -6.27 10.12
CA LEU A 244 3.55 -6.12 9.19
C LEU A 244 3.91 -6.44 7.72
N THR A 245 5.18 -6.42 7.35
CA THR A 245 5.61 -6.68 5.97
C THR A 245 6.14 -8.08 5.74
N HIS A 246 6.66 -8.73 6.78
CA HIS A 246 7.22 -10.07 6.62
C HIS A 246 6.12 -11.12 6.42
N PRO A 247 6.24 -12.02 5.42
CA PRO A 247 5.20 -13.00 5.08
C PRO A 247 4.81 -13.94 6.23
N SER A 248 5.76 -14.24 7.15
CA SER A 248 5.51 -15.17 8.28
C SER A 248 4.49 -14.67 9.29
N HIS A 249 4.24 -13.35 9.33
CA HIS A 249 3.30 -12.77 10.29
C HIS A 249 1.87 -12.67 9.74
N GLY A 250 1.65 -13.02 8.48
CA GLY A 250 0.31 -13.16 7.91
C GLY A 250 -0.54 -11.88 7.90
N ALA A 251 0.08 -10.69 7.92
CA ALA A 251 -0.67 -9.44 7.92
C ALA A 251 -1.59 -9.35 6.70
N LYS A 252 -2.90 -9.37 6.92
CA LYS A 252 -3.93 -9.40 5.89
C LYS A 252 -4.04 -8.08 5.15
N LYS A 253 -4.26 -8.15 3.84
CA LYS A 253 -4.47 -7.03 2.94
C LYS A 253 -5.75 -7.29 2.14
N ILE A 254 -6.71 -6.40 2.22
CA ILE A 254 -7.95 -6.51 1.45
C ILE A 254 -7.95 -5.48 0.35
N TYR A 255 -8.22 -5.93 -0.85
CA TYR A 255 -8.26 -5.09 -2.05
C TYR A 255 -9.65 -5.10 -2.67
N HIS A 256 -10.10 -3.94 -3.10
CA HIS A 256 -11.17 -3.80 -4.07
C HIS A 256 -10.53 -3.80 -5.46
N VAL A 257 -10.90 -4.75 -6.28
CA VAL A 257 -10.41 -4.97 -7.64
C VAL A 257 -11.55 -4.69 -8.61
N THR A 258 -11.31 -3.86 -9.61
CA THR A 258 -12.23 -3.68 -10.75
C THR A 258 -11.54 -4.21 -12.00
N LEU A 259 -12.18 -5.15 -12.68
CA LEU A 259 -11.70 -5.80 -13.91
C LEU A 259 -12.22 -5.10 -15.17
N ASP A 260 -11.58 -5.36 -16.30
CA ASP A 260 -11.97 -4.90 -17.63
C ASP A 260 -13.21 -5.64 -18.17
N LYS A 261 -13.42 -6.89 -17.75
CA LYS A 261 -14.53 -7.76 -18.13
C LYS A 261 -15.05 -8.56 -16.94
N PRO A 262 -16.29 -9.09 -17.00
CA PRO A 262 -16.88 -9.84 -15.90
C PRO A 262 -16.11 -11.13 -15.62
N LEU A 263 -15.82 -11.40 -14.33
CA LEU A 263 -15.19 -12.64 -13.91
C LEU A 263 -16.21 -13.79 -13.99
N THR A 264 -15.80 -14.90 -14.63
CA THR A 264 -16.68 -16.07 -14.72
C THR A 264 -16.76 -16.82 -13.39
N PRO A 265 -17.86 -17.53 -13.11
CA PRO A 265 -17.95 -18.39 -11.92
C PRO A 265 -16.86 -19.46 -11.85
N GLY A 266 -16.44 -20.01 -12.99
CA GLY A 266 -15.35 -20.98 -13.07
C GLY A 266 -14.01 -20.36 -12.67
N ASP A 267 -13.72 -19.15 -13.12
CA ASP A 267 -12.49 -18.43 -12.77
C ASP A 267 -12.49 -18.00 -11.28
N MET A 268 -13.67 -17.71 -10.71
CA MET A 268 -13.78 -17.45 -9.27
C MET A 268 -13.41 -18.69 -8.45
N VAL A 269 -13.77 -19.89 -8.90
CA VAL A 269 -13.37 -21.15 -8.25
C VAL A 269 -11.86 -21.35 -8.38
N ALA A 270 -11.31 -21.20 -9.59
CA ALA A 270 -9.87 -21.31 -9.84
C ALA A 270 -9.05 -20.33 -8.98
N LEU A 271 -9.53 -19.07 -8.84
CA LEU A 271 -8.90 -18.07 -8.00
C LEU A 271 -8.84 -18.52 -6.53
N LYS A 272 -9.89 -19.17 -6.01
CA LYS A 272 -9.95 -19.65 -4.62
C LYS A 272 -9.12 -20.93 -4.41
N GLU A 273 -9.04 -21.80 -5.40
CA GLU A 273 -8.21 -23.02 -5.35
C GLU A 273 -6.72 -22.71 -5.40
N GLY A 274 -6.33 -21.53 -5.93
CA GLY A 274 -4.96 -21.09 -6.07
C GLY A 274 -4.40 -21.28 -7.47
N LEU A 275 -3.38 -20.49 -7.79
CA LEU A 275 -2.75 -20.40 -9.10
C LEU A 275 -1.24 -20.58 -8.98
N VAL A 276 -0.60 -21.04 -10.06
CA VAL A 276 0.86 -21.09 -10.15
C VAL A 276 1.31 -19.97 -11.08
N LEU A 277 1.98 -18.97 -10.50
CA LEU A 277 2.60 -17.86 -11.24
C LEU A 277 4.08 -18.18 -11.53
N GLU A 278 4.73 -17.34 -12.31
CA GLU A 278 6.16 -17.47 -12.66
C GLU A 278 7.08 -17.59 -11.44
N ASP A 279 6.75 -16.87 -10.35
CA ASP A 279 7.51 -16.87 -9.09
C ASP A 279 6.95 -17.84 -8.04
N GLY A 280 6.18 -18.82 -8.50
CA GLY A 280 5.64 -19.90 -7.71
C GLY A 280 4.18 -19.74 -7.32
N PRO A 281 3.65 -20.71 -6.56
CA PRO A 281 2.24 -20.78 -6.24
C PRO A 281 1.76 -19.59 -5.42
N VAL A 282 0.53 -19.18 -5.68
CA VAL A 282 -0.18 -18.14 -4.95
C VAL A 282 -1.61 -18.62 -4.67
N MET A 283 -2.07 -18.34 -3.48
CA MET A 283 -3.45 -18.58 -3.06
C MET A 283 -3.99 -17.28 -2.45
N VAL A 284 -5.22 -16.92 -2.80
CA VAL A 284 -5.94 -15.85 -2.13
C VAL A 284 -6.59 -16.42 -0.85
N ASP A 285 -6.57 -15.64 0.22
CA ASP A 285 -7.19 -16.08 1.47
C ASP A 285 -8.72 -16.05 1.34
N LYS A 286 -9.25 -15.06 0.61
CA LYS A 286 -10.67 -14.89 0.34
C LYS A 286 -10.89 -14.09 -0.95
N ALA A 287 -11.89 -14.46 -1.73
CA ALA A 287 -12.36 -13.71 -2.89
C ALA A 287 -13.88 -13.78 -2.98
N GLU A 288 -14.52 -12.61 -3.11
CA GLU A 288 -15.97 -12.47 -3.19
C GLU A 288 -16.35 -11.31 -4.11
N PHE A 289 -17.49 -11.40 -4.76
CA PHE A 289 -18.08 -10.25 -5.45
C PHE A 289 -18.58 -9.24 -4.41
N ILE A 290 -18.44 -7.95 -4.68
CA ILE A 290 -18.87 -6.87 -3.76
C ILE A 290 -20.40 -6.79 -3.74
N THR A 291 -21.03 -6.96 -4.90
CA THR A 291 -22.47 -7.06 -5.07
C THR A 291 -22.80 -8.32 -5.87
N PRO A 292 -23.92 -8.99 -5.60
CA PRO A 292 -24.28 -10.25 -6.26
C PRO A 292 -24.35 -10.16 -7.80
N ASP A 293 -24.74 -9.01 -8.34
CA ASP A 293 -24.97 -8.79 -9.77
C ASP A 293 -23.81 -8.10 -10.49
N ASP A 294 -22.73 -7.76 -9.77
CA ASP A 294 -21.58 -7.06 -10.33
C ASP A 294 -20.36 -7.97 -10.37
N PHE A 295 -20.17 -8.62 -11.50
CA PHE A 295 -19.05 -9.53 -11.76
C PHE A 295 -17.74 -8.83 -12.13
N TYR A 296 -17.73 -7.48 -12.24
CA TYR A 296 -16.53 -6.68 -12.51
C TYR A 296 -15.78 -6.29 -11.22
N ASN A 297 -16.49 -6.22 -10.09
CA ASN A 297 -15.94 -5.72 -8.83
C ASN A 297 -15.84 -6.80 -7.78
N LEU A 298 -14.61 -7.02 -7.28
CA LEU A 298 -14.28 -8.06 -6.31
C LEU A 298 -13.60 -7.51 -5.07
N GLY A 299 -13.89 -8.12 -3.93
CA GLY A 299 -13.07 -8.05 -2.72
C GLY A 299 -12.09 -9.23 -2.71
N VAL A 300 -10.79 -8.95 -2.61
CA VAL A 300 -9.75 -9.99 -2.56
C VAL A 300 -8.91 -9.80 -1.31
N GLU A 301 -8.81 -10.83 -0.47
CA GLU A 301 -7.97 -10.87 0.73
C GLU A 301 -6.72 -11.70 0.46
N LEU A 302 -5.55 -11.14 0.84
CA LEU A 302 -4.23 -11.75 0.69
C LEU A 302 -3.36 -11.44 1.91
N HIS A 303 -2.55 -12.40 2.37
CA HIS A 303 -1.46 -12.15 3.33
C HIS A 303 -0.11 -12.00 2.63
N VAL A 304 0.06 -12.54 1.43
CA VAL A 304 1.30 -12.46 0.63
C VAL A 304 1.48 -11.05 0.04
N GLY A 305 2.73 -10.59 -0.04
CA GLY A 305 3.10 -9.25 -0.52
C GLY A 305 4.14 -9.26 -1.65
N ARG A 306 4.00 -10.14 -2.67
CA ARG A 306 4.90 -10.17 -3.84
C ARG A 306 4.67 -8.95 -4.75
N ASN A 307 5.64 -8.65 -5.60
CA ASN A 307 5.52 -7.53 -6.54
C ASN A 307 4.28 -7.68 -7.42
N ARG A 308 3.43 -6.64 -7.48
CA ARG A 308 2.21 -6.55 -8.29
C ARG A 308 1.31 -7.79 -8.23
N ILE A 309 1.31 -8.50 -7.09
CA ILE A 309 0.71 -9.85 -6.98
C ILE A 309 -0.75 -9.89 -7.43
N VAL A 310 -1.60 -8.94 -6.99
CA VAL A 310 -3.02 -8.90 -7.38
C VAL A 310 -3.16 -8.74 -8.90
N ARG A 311 -2.42 -7.83 -9.52
CA ARG A 311 -2.46 -7.63 -10.97
C ARG A 311 -2.01 -8.86 -11.72
N ARG A 312 -0.90 -9.49 -11.30
CA ARG A 312 -0.37 -10.71 -11.93
C ARG A 312 -1.30 -11.92 -11.82
N ILE A 313 -2.03 -12.04 -10.70
CA ILE A 313 -3.07 -13.08 -10.54
C ILE A 313 -4.11 -12.94 -11.65
N PHE A 314 -4.68 -11.75 -11.84
CA PHE A 314 -5.73 -11.52 -12.84
C PHE A 314 -5.17 -11.50 -14.27
N GLU A 315 -3.98 -10.96 -14.50
CA GLU A 315 -3.26 -11.04 -15.79
C GLU A 315 -3.03 -12.50 -16.22
N HIS A 316 -2.64 -13.39 -15.28
CA HIS A 316 -2.48 -14.83 -15.55
C HIS A 316 -3.80 -15.51 -15.96
N MET A 317 -4.92 -15.06 -15.40
CA MET A 317 -6.27 -15.54 -15.75
C MET A 317 -6.83 -14.88 -17.01
N GLY A 318 -6.10 -13.94 -17.63
CA GLY A 318 -6.49 -13.24 -18.85
C GLY A 318 -7.42 -12.04 -18.63
N TYR A 319 -7.39 -11.42 -17.44
CA TYR A 319 -8.13 -10.22 -17.08
C TYR A 319 -7.17 -9.05 -16.88
N GLU A 320 -7.63 -7.81 -17.16
CA GLU A 320 -6.90 -6.59 -16.83
C GLU A 320 -7.51 -5.92 -15.58
N VAL A 321 -6.66 -5.55 -14.62
CA VAL A 321 -7.09 -4.81 -13.43
C VAL A 321 -7.13 -3.32 -13.74
N VAL A 322 -8.31 -2.78 -13.99
CA VAL A 322 -8.56 -1.36 -14.32
C VAL A 322 -8.37 -0.47 -13.08
N LYS A 323 -8.96 -0.87 -11.94
CA LYS A 323 -8.81 -0.15 -10.67
C LYS A 323 -8.37 -1.13 -9.58
N LEU A 324 -7.44 -0.69 -8.75
CA LEU A 324 -6.96 -1.46 -7.60
C LEU A 324 -6.88 -0.53 -6.38
N ASP A 325 -7.61 -0.87 -5.34
CA ASP A 325 -7.72 -0.06 -4.15
C ASP A 325 -7.58 -0.92 -2.89
N ARG A 326 -6.53 -0.70 -2.09
CA ARG A 326 -6.36 -1.40 -0.82
C ARG A 326 -7.30 -0.79 0.23
N THR A 327 -8.35 -1.52 0.57
CA THR A 327 -9.39 -1.07 1.51
C THR A 327 -9.01 -1.31 2.96
N SER A 328 -8.22 -2.39 3.21
CA SER A 328 -7.71 -2.71 4.55
C SER A 328 -6.27 -3.21 4.50
N PHE A 329 -5.52 -2.88 5.55
CA PHE A 329 -4.17 -3.38 5.79
C PHE A 329 -4.00 -3.70 7.28
N ALA A 330 -3.73 -4.96 7.61
CA ALA A 330 -3.56 -5.42 8.99
C ALA A 330 -4.69 -4.94 9.93
N GLY A 331 -5.95 -5.00 9.48
CA GLY A 331 -7.13 -4.53 10.22
C GLY A 331 -7.38 -3.02 10.18
N LEU A 332 -6.41 -2.22 9.75
CA LEU A 332 -6.60 -0.78 9.56
C LEU A 332 -7.43 -0.51 8.29
N THR A 333 -8.38 0.40 8.38
CA THR A 333 -9.25 0.78 7.25
C THR A 333 -9.18 2.27 6.97
N LYS A 334 -9.54 2.67 5.76
CA LYS A 334 -9.64 4.08 5.34
C LYS A 334 -11.00 4.71 5.60
N LYS A 335 -11.82 4.12 6.48
CA LYS A 335 -13.14 4.67 6.82
C LYS A 335 -12.99 6.12 7.28
N SER A 336 -13.80 7.01 6.73
CA SER A 336 -13.79 8.46 7.01
C SER A 336 -12.47 9.17 6.74
N LEU A 337 -11.60 8.58 5.90
CA LEU A 337 -10.34 9.19 5.46
C LEU A 337 -10.40 9.41 3.95
N GLU A 338 -10.48 10.66 3.53
CA GLU A 338 -10.54 11.04 2.12
C GLU A 338 -9.25 10.70 1.37
N ARG A 339 -9.34 10.60 0.05
CA ARG A 339 -8.20 10.28 -0.78
C ARG A 339 -7.17 11.41 -0.81
N GLY A 340 -5.91 11.07 -0.55
CA GLY A 340 -4.82 12.03 -0.40
C GLY A 340 -4.63 12.55 1.03
N HIS A 341 -5.57 12.29 1.93
CA HIS A 341 -5.48 12.69 3.32
C HIS A 341 -4.87 11.59 4.21
N TYR A 342 -4.35 12.02 5.33
CA TYR A 342 -3.76 11.15 6.36
C TYR A 342 -4.33 11.46 7.74
N ARG A 343 -4.15 10.54 8.67
CA ARG A 343 -4.39 10.73 10.11
C ARG A 343 -3.39 9.94 10.93
N LEU A 344 -3.18 10.34 12.17
CA LEU A 344 -2.46 9.53 13.15
C LEU A 344 -3.31 8.33 13.58
N LEU A 345 -2.67 7.22 13.95
CA LEU A 345 -3.36 6.10 14.59
C LEU A 345 -3.69 6.44 16.03
N ASN A 346 -4.83 5.95 16.50
CA ASN A 346 -5.19 6.02 17.92
C ASN A 346 -4.55 4.86 18.71
N SER A 347 -4.55 4.98 20.04
CA SER A 347 -3.93 3.98 20.94
C SER A 347 -4.52 2.57 20.79
N LYS A 348 -5.82 2.45 20.48
CA LYS A 348 -6.46 1.13 20.26
C LYS A 348 -5.96 0.46 19.01
N GLU A 349 -5.80 1.22 17.91
CA GLU A 349 -5.24 0.72 16.64
C GLU A 349 -3.78 0.28 16.82
N ILE A 350 -2.98 1.06 17.55
CA ILE A 350 -1.59 0.72 17.84
C ILE A 350 -1.51 -0.56 18.68
N SER A 351 -2.30 -0.67 19.75
CA SER A 351 -2.36 -1.89 20.58
C SER A 351 -2.80 -3.11 19.76
N PHE A 352 -3.78 -2.95 18.88
CA PHE A 352 -4.20 -4.02 17.98
C PHE A 352 -3.06 -4.50 17.05
N LEU A 353 -2.30 -3.56 16.44
CA LEU A 353 -1.14 -3.91 15.61
C LEU A 353 -0.01 -4.59 16.42
N GLN A 354 0.13 -4.29 17.70
CA GLN A 354 1.10 -4.94 18.58
C GLN A 354 0.72 -6.39 18.89
N MET A 355 -0.58 -6.71 18.94
CA MET A 355 -1.09 -8.06 19.23
C MET A 355 -1.06 -9.00 17.99
N LEU A 356 -1.05 -8.48 16.76
CA LEU A 356 -0.88 -9.29 15.54
C LEU A 356 0.45 -10.04 15.54
#